data_263c84f403a19397ff4b64015af4b5c1
#
_entry.id   263c84f403a19397ff4b64015af4b5c1
#
_cell.length_a   1.000
_cell.length_b   1.000
_cell.length_c   1.000
_cell.angle_alpha   90.00
_cell.angle_beta   90.00
_cell.angle_gamma   90.00
#
_symmetry.space_group_name_H-M   'P 1'
#
loop_
_entity.id
_entity.type
_entity.pdbx_description
1 polymer ?
#
loop_
_entity_poly.entity_id
_entity_poly.type
_entity_poly.pdbx_seq_one_letter_code
_entity_poly.pdbx_strand_id
1 'polypeptide(L)'
;MATVAEPGLPDLMTKQRLNAAQHPELGTGPIPVDFFLSQEIYEREAKEVFGKYWLIVGRTEQVENPGDYFVAEVEVRKTSIIVVKGKDGKVRAFHNICRHRGNKIASGAGNCKFFTCLNHGWAFTTDGKLASAPDFSQFHDLDKSKLGLVEISCEVWNSFIFVNFDANPERTLLEQLGGFAEQYADYPFEDMMCGGQWSSNLRCNWKVFQDIFQEAYHVSTVHAGTFPTFYAGPINPFGRPGAFRTWGLNRSATVVFNPEYDPTPIEKVAATLGTTWTDMSTSGFAGSNWSNNKYFAFDINGVFPNILIDVASGFFFSHQFWPISVNETRWVGSLYFLPPRKPSDLLSQEQAYILIRDAWREDLSLGEAAQRALESRAMEHVHFADSEVALRHAFVAMKSALNLKI
;
A
#
# COMPACT_ATOMS: atom_id res chain seq x y z
N MET A 1 -6.04 -45.28 -8.36
CA MET A 1 -6.37 -43.94 -7.95
C MET A 1 -5.05 -43.26 -7.62
N ALA A 2 -4.58 -42.39 -8.49
CA ALA A 2 -3.35 -41.64 -8.23
C ALA A 2 -3.73 -40.59 -7.14
N THR A 3 -3.12 -40.71 -5.97
CA THR A 3 -3.16 -39.69 -4.93
C THR A 3 -2.52 -38.44 -5.54
N VAL A 4 -3.34 -37.43 -5.81
CA VAL A 4 -2.87 -36.07 -6.05
C VAL A 4 -2.07 -35.71 -4.80
N ALA A 5 -0.75 -35.52 -4.94
CA ALA A 5 0.08 -35.03 -3.86
C ALA A 5 -0.52 -33.72 -3.40
N GLU A 6 -0.93 -33.64 -2.13
CA GLU A 6 -1.35 -32.37 -1.55
C GLU A 6 -0.23 -31.35 -1.81
N PRO A 7 -0.51 -30.13 -2.33
CA PRO A 7 0.49 -29.08 -2.35
C PRO A 7 0.77 -28.74 -0.89
N GLY A 8 1.73 -29.41 -0.30
CA GLY A 8 1.96 -29.39 1.12
C GLY A 8 3.32 -28.85 1.46
N LEU A 9 3.47 -28.42 2.68
CA LEU A 9 4.71 -28.04 3.37
C LEU A 9 6.01 -28.78 2.98
N PRO A 10 6.04 -30.04 2.49
CA PRO A 10 7.26 -30.65 1.98
C PRO A 10 8.01 -29.79 0.96
N ASP A 11 7.30 -29.03 0.12
CA ASP A 11 7.93 -28.17 -0.88
C ASP A 11 8.58 -26.92 -0.28
N LEU A 12 8.10 -26.44 0.87
CA LEU A 12 8.72 -25.32 1.59
C LEU A 12 10.04 -25.70 2.25
N MET A 13 10.26 -26.98 2.52
CA MET A 13 11.49 -27.54 3.07
C MET A 13 12.53 -27.86 2.00
N THR A 14 12.14 -27.97 0.74
CA THR A 14 13.08 -28.33 -0.32
C THR A 14 14.08 -27.21 -0.55
N LYS A 15 15.36 -27.57 -0.76
CA LYS A 15 16.40 -26.63 -1.17
C LYS A 15 16.28 -26.24 -2.66
N GLN A 16 15.16 -26.56 -3.31
CA GLN A 16 14.93 -26.26 -4.72
C GLN A 16 14.62 -24.78 -4.91
N ARG A 17 15.20 -24.17 -5.90
CA ARG A 17 14.95 -22.78 -6.33
C ARG A 17 13.69 -22.75 -7.21
N LEU A 18 12.52 -22.95 -6.62
CA LEU A 18 11.27 -23.13 -7.34
C LEU A 18 10.79 -21.84 -8.01
N ASN A 19 10.94 -20.71 -7.32
CA ASN A 19 10.47 -19.42 -7.87
C ASN A 19 11.27 -19.00 -9.08
N ALA A 20 12.60 -19.15 -9.09
CA ALA A 20 13.42 -18.83 -10.25
C ALA A 20 13.11 -19.75 -11.46
N ALA A 21 12.70 -20.99 -11.21
CA ALA A 21 12.27 -21.91 -12.27
C ALA A 21 10.88 -21.58 -12.82
N GLN A 22 9.96 -21.12 -11.97
CA GLN A 22 8.59 -20.75 -12.34
C GLN A 22 8.50 -19.35 -12.94
N HIS A 23 9.42 -18.45 -12.57
CA HIS A 23 9.47 -17.05 -12.98
C HIS A 23 10.84 -16.68 -13.55
N PRO A 24 11.30 -17.34 -14.63
CA PRO A 24 12.63 -17.09 -15.22
C PRO A 24 12.77 -15.66 -15.76
N GLU A 25 11.67 -15.00 -16.10
CA GLU A 25 11.62 -13.61 -16.56
C GLU A 25 12.09 -12.59 -15.51
N LEU A 26 12.04 -12.96 -14.23
CA LEU A 26 12.51 -12.09 -13.14
C LEU A 26 14.04 -12.11 -12.98
N GLY A 27 14.70 -13.11 -13.56
CA GLY A 27 16.15 -13.29 -13.42
C GLY A 27 16.59 -13.66 -12.00
N THR A 28 17.89 -13.88 -11.82
CA THR A 28 18.49 -14.29 -10.54
C THR A 28 19.71 -13.45 -10.16
N GLY A 29 20.09 -12.49 -11.01
CA GLY A 29 21.26 -11.63 -10.79
C GLY A 29 21.12 -10.73 -9.57
N PRO A 30 22.24 -10.21 -9.06
CA PRO A 30 22.23 -9.25 -7.98
C PRO A 30 21.63 -7.90 -8.44
N ILE A 31 21.14 -7.11 -7.50
CA ILE A 31 20.53 -5.81 -7.75
C ILE A 31 21.54 -4.73 -7.43
N PRO A 32 21.85 -3.80 -8.36
CA PRO A 32 22.78 -2.71 -8.07
C PRO A 32 22.28 -1.82 -6.92
N VAL A 33 23.18 -1.47 -5.99
CA VAL A 33 22.85 -0.58 -4.87
C VAL A 33 22.38 0.81 -5.34
N ASP A 34 22.85 1.25 -6.50
CA ASP A 34 22.40 2.50 -7.14
C ASP A 34 20.89 2.53 -7.42
N PHE A 35 20.24 1.38 -7.57
CA PHE A 35 18.78 1.32 -7.68
C PHE A 35 18.09 1.98 -6.47
N PHE A 36 18.71 1.95 -5.29
CA PHE A 36 18.19 2.52 -4.05
C PHE A 36 18.76 3.90 -3.74
N LEU A 37 20.00 4.20 -4.17
CA LEU A 37 20.73 5.38 -3.73
C LEU A 37 20.84 6.49 -4.78
N SER A 38 20.51 6.22 -6.05
CA SER A 38 20.68 7.20 -7.12
C SER A 38 19.63 8.30 -7.07
N GLN A 39 20.07 9.55 -6.97
CA GLN A 39 19.23 10.74 -7.10
C GLN A 39 18.57 10.80 -8.48
N GLU A 40 19.26 10.41 -9.55
CA GLU A 40 18.73 10.37 -10.90
C GLU A 40 17.57 9.39 -11.02
N ILE A 41 17.71 8.18 -10.44
CA ILE A 41 16.62 7.18 -10.43
C ILE A 41 15.41 7.73 -9.66
N TYR A 42 15.63 8.34 -8.50
CA TYR A 42 14.56 8.98 -7.73
C TYR A 42 13.83 10.08 -8.51
N GLU A 43 14.52 10.93 -9.22
CA GLU A 43 13.90 11.98 -10.04
C GLU A 43 13.10 11.41 -11.21
N ARG A 44 13.56 10.31 -11.79
CA ARG A 44 12.81 9.57 -12.80
C ARG A 44 11.58 8.90 -12.21
N GLU A 45 11.68 8.26 -11.03
CA GLU A 45 10.53 7.72 -10.30
C GLU A 45 9.48 8.81 -10.06
N ALA A 46 9.89 9.97 -9.55
CA ALA A 46 9.01 11.09 -9.30
C ALA A 46 8.25 11.55 -10.55
N LYS A 47 8.90 11.57 -11.69
CA LYS A 47 8.33 12.04 -12.96
C LYS A 47 7.54 10.94 -13.70
N GLU A 48 8.15 9.77 -13.88
CA GLU A 48 7.68 8.75 -14.80
C GLU A 48 6.79 7.71 -14.11
N VAL A 49 6.95 7.52 -12.79
CA VAL A 49 6.13 6.58 -12.00
C VAL A 49 5.06 7.35 -11.23
N PHE A 50 5.44 8.15 -10.24
CA PHE A 50 4.47 8.91 -9.43
C PHE A 50 3.72 10.01 -10.20
N GLY A 51 4.17 10.34 -11.40
CA GLY A 51 3.50 11.28 -12.30
C GLY A 51 2.56 10.67 -13.31
N LYS A 52 2.62 9.35 -13.56
CA LYS A 52 1.89 8.70 -14.67
C LYS A 52 1.07 7.47 -14.28
N TYR A 53 1.28 6.91 -13.09
CA TYR A 53 0.54 5.76 -12.59
C TYR A 53 -0.51 6.18 -11.57
N TRP A 54 -1.55 5.37 -11.42
CA TRP A 54 -2.58 5.54 -10.41
C TRP A 54 -2.03 5.27 -9.02
N LEU A 55 -2.27 6.20 -8.10
CA LEU A 55 -1.77 6.17 -6.71
C LEU A 55 -2.94 6.14 -5.75
N ILE A 56 -2.94 5.25 -4.76
CA ILE A 56 -3.95 5.25 -3.70
C ILE A 56 -3.64 6.39 -2.73
N VAL A 57 -4.61 7.28 -2.53
CA VAL A 57 -4.44 8.46 -1.64
C VAL A 57 -5.36 8.43 -0.43
N GLY A 58 -6.35 7.54 -0.41
CA GLY A 58 -7.29 7.41 0.70
C GLY A 58 -8.39 6.41 0.40
N ARG A 59 -9.43 6.46 1.23
CA ARG A 59 -10.62 5.63 1.13
C ARG A 59 -11.90 6.45 1.20
N THR A 60 -12.99 5.90 0.64
CA THR A 60 -14.29 6.59 0.57
C THR A 60 -14.90 6.87 1.94
N GLU A 61 -14.54 6.10 2.99
CA GLU A 61 -14.95 6.37 4.37
C GLU A 61 -14.46 7.73 4.91
N GLN A 62 -13.42 8.31 4.30
CA GLN A 62 -12.91 9.63 4.66
C GLN A 62 -13.74 10.79 4.04
N VAL A 63 -14.62 10.45 3.09
CA VAL A 63 -15.47 11.41 2.36
C VAL A 63 -16.88 10.84 2.18
N GLU A 64 -17.56 10.48 3.28
CA GLU A 64 -18.88 9.83 3.25
C GLU A 64 -20.00 10.74 2.78
N ASN A 65 -19.96 12.02 3.19
CA ASN A 65 -21.03 12.96 2.95
C ASN A 65 -20.65 14.01 1.89
N PRO A 66 -21.60 14.57 1.16
CA PRO A 66 -21.31 15.70 0.28
C PRO A 66 -20.66 16.86 1.03
N GLY A 67 -19.53 17.32 0.52
CA GLY A 67 -18.69 18.36 1.14
C GLY A 67 -17.59 17.84 2.04
N ASP A 68 -17.58 16.55 2.40
CA ASP A 68 -16.46 15.94 3.12
C ASP A 68 -15.22 15.97 2.24
N TYR A 69 -14.10 16.34 2.84
CA TYR A 69 -12.81 16.41 2.17
C TYR A 69 -11.67 16.01 3.08
N PHE A 70 -10.57 15.60 2.48
CA PHE A 70 -9.25 15.53 3.13
C PHE A 70 -8.17 16.05 2.19
N VAL A 71 -7.05 16.46 2.78
CA VAL A 71 -5.84 16.85 2.06
C VAL A 71 -4.82 15.72 2.15
N ALA A 72 -4.35 15.25 1.00
CA ALA A 72 -3.25 14.31 0.92
C ALA A 72 -1.98 15.04 0.46
N GLU A 73 -0.89 14.86 1.21
CA GLU A 73 0.43 15.32 0.79
C GLU A 73 1.05 14.26 -0.14
N VAL A 74 1.59 14.69 -1.27
CA VAL A 74 2.29 13.86 -2.26
C VAL A 74 3.66 14.46 -2.48
N GLU A 75 4.52 14.22 -1.50
CA GLU A 75 5.81 14.89 -1.34
C GLU A 75 6.73 14.64 -2.55
N VAL A 76 6.74 13.43 -3.09
CA VAL A 76 7.50 13.07 -4.29
C VAL A 76 7.13 13.93 -5.50
N ARG A 77 5.89 14.44 -5.56
CA ARG A 77 5.40 15.38 -6.59
C ARG A 77 5.49 16.83 -6.15
N LYS A 78 6.01 17.11 -4.94
CA LYS A 78 6.11 18.45 -4.34
C LYS A 78 4.76 19.19 -4.33
N THR A 79 3.67 18.44 -4.06
CA THR A 79 2.31 18.96 -4.09
C THR A 79 1.46 18.37 -2.98
N SER A 80 0.37 19.07 -2.65
CA SER A 80 -0.75 18.49 -1.92
C SER A 80 -2.00 18.54 -2.79
N ILE A 81 -2.91 17.62 -2.52
CA ILE A 81 -4.18 17.50 -3.24
C ILE A 81 -5.36 17.56 -2.27
N ILE A 82 -6.47 18.10 -2.74
CA ILE A 82 -7.76 18.05 -2.04
C ILE A 82 -8.56 16.91 -2.66
N VAL A 83 -8.97 15.96 -1.86
CA VAL A 83 -9.95 14.93 -2.24
C VAL A 83 -11.28 15.32 -1.60
N VAL A 84 -12.35 15.36 -2.37
CA VAL A 84 -13.65 15.88 -1.90
C VAL A 84 -14.81 15.12 -2.53
N LYS A 85 -15.88 14.87 -1.76
CA LYS A 85 -17.16 14.40 -2.29
C LYS A 85 -18.02 15.60 -2.69
N GLY A 86 -18.32 15.69 -3.98
CA GLY A 86 -19.19 16.72 -4.53
C GLY A 86 -20.65 16.55 -4.09
N LYS A 87 -21.47 17.59 -4.29
CA LYS A 87 -22.93 17.54 -4.03
C LYS A 87 -23.66 16.49 -4.89
N ASP A 88 -23.07 16.13 -6.01
CA ASP A 88 -23.57 15.08 -6.92
C ASP A 88 -23.13 13.67 -6.51
N GLY A 89 -22.50 13.52 -5.34
CA GLY A 89 -22.01 12.24 -4.80
C GLY A 89 -20.68 11.77 -5.41
N LYS A 90 -20.11 12.45 -6.41
CA LYS A 90 -18.84 12.05 -7.03
C LYS A 90 -17.64 12.48 -6.19
N VAL A 91 -16.69 11.58 -6.03
CA VAL A 91 -15.37 11.90 -5.46
C VAL A 91 -14.51 12.52 -6.55
N ARG A 92 -13.83 13.62 -6.21
CA ARG A 92 -12.92 14.36 -7.09
C ARG A 92 -11.63 14.69 -6.37
N ALA A 93 -10.59 14.89 -7.15
CA ALA A 93 -9.31 15.37 -6.64
C ALA A 93 -8.87 16.65 -7.36
N PHE A 94 -8.31 17.58 -6.62
CA PHE A 94 -7.82 18.86 -7.14
C PHE A 94 -6.44 19.16 -6.57
N HIS A 95 -5.60 19.85 -7.35
CA HIS A 95 -4.43 20.48 -6.76
C HIS A 95 -4.83 21.48 -5.69
N ASN A 96 -4.21 21.38 -4.52
CA ASN A 96 -4.46 22.27 -3.38
C ASN A 96 -3.78 23.62 -3.57
N ILE A 97 -4.19 24.35 -4.59
CA ILE A 97 -3.58 25.63 -5.00
C ILE A 97 -4.63 26.64 -5.43
N CYS A 98 -4.58 27.85 -4.85
CA CYS A 98 -5.43 28.97 -5.24
C CYS A 98 -5.03 29.52 -6.62
N ARG A 99 -6.00 29.67 -7.52
CA ARG A 99 -5.81 30.16 -8.87
C ARG A 99 -5.42 31.65 -8.95
N HIS A 100 -5.44 32.36 -7.82
CA HIS A 100 -4.99 33.73 -7.76
C HIS A 100 -3.47 33.86 -7.71
N ARG A 101 -2.84 33.39 -6.61
CA ARG A 101 -1.40 33.54 -6.34
C ARG A 101 -0.79 32.33 -5.63
N GLY A 102 -1.34 31.15 -5.81
CA GLY A 102 -0.71 29.90 -5.45
C GLY A 102 -0.77 29.49 -3.97
N ASN A 103 -1.52 30.19 -3.12
CA ASN A 103 -1.66 29.78 -1.72
C ASN A 103 -2.39 28.43 -1.59
N LYS A 104 -2.05 27.62 -0.60
CA LYS A 104 -2.86 26.44 -0.22
C LYS A 104 -4.26 26.88 0.18
N ILE A 105 -5.28 26.10 -0.20
CA ILE A 105 -6.70 26.45 0.00
C ILE A 105 -7.30 25.69 1.19
N ALA A 106 -6.86 24.44 1.39
CA ALA A 106 -7.36 23.56 2.43
C ALA A 106 -6.22 22.90 3.20
N SER A 107 -6.50 22.40 4.41
CA SER A 107 -5.61 21.63 5.26
C SER A 107 -6.40 20.59 6.05
N GLY A 108 -5.78 19.48 6.42
CA GLY A 108 -6.40 18.41 7.19
C GLY A 108 -7.60 17.77 6.51
N ALA A 109 -8.66 17.52 7.26
CA ALA A 109 -9.92 16.96 6.78
C ALA A 109 -11.10 17.71 7.40
N GLY A 110 -12.27 17.64 6.77
CA GLY A 110 -13.48 18.30 7.27
C GLY A 110 -14.62 18.28 6.27
N ASN A 111 -15.64 19.11 6.52
CA ASN A 111 -16.77 19.30 5.63
C ASN A 111 -16.93 20.78 5.26
N CYS A 112 -17.09 21.07 3.99
CA CYS A 112 -17.29 22.45 3.54
C CYS A 112 -18.24 22.55 2.35
N LYS A 113 -18.84 23.74 2.20
CA LYS A 113 -19.61 24.10 0.99
C LYS A 113 -18.74 24.75 -0.09
N PHE A 114 -17.68 25.40 0.36
CA PHE A 114 -16.72 26.11 -0.48
C PHE A 114 -15.34 26.02 0.13
N PHE A 115 -14.33 25.85 -0.69
CA PHE A 115 -12.93 26.03 -0.34
C PHE A 115 -12.57 27.50 -0.48
N THR A 116 -12.35 28.18 0.63
CA THR A 116 -12.04 29.62 0.63
C THR A 116 -10.56 29.86 0.92
N CYS A 117 -9.88 30.49 -0.02
CA CYS A 117 -8.49 30.88 0.16
C CYS A 117 -8.35 31.96 1.24
N LEU A 118 -7.58 31.66 2.29
CA LEU A 118 -7.40 32.56 3.43
C LEU A 118 -6.63 33.84 3.10
N ASN A 119 -5.97 33.88 1.95
CA ASN A 119 -5.17 35.06 1.57
C ASN A 119 -6.06 36.23 1.07
N HIS A 120 -6.94 35.96 0.08
CA HIS A 120 -7.76 37.03 -0.53
C HIS A 120 -9.24 36.66 -0.74
N GLY A 121 -9.72 35.61 -0.07
CA GLY A 121 -11.13 35.23 -0.07
C GLY A 121 -11.66 34.64 -1.39
N TRP A 122 -10.79 34.24 -2.33
CA TRP A 122 -11.27 33.48 -3.49
C TRP A 122 -11.89 32.18 -3.04
N ALA A 123 -13.11 31.91 -3.47
CA ALA A 123 -13.85 30.72 -3.04
C ALA A 123 -14.17 29.81 -4.22
N PHE A 124 -13.98 28.50 -4.00
CA PHE A 124 -14.19 27.45 -5.00
C PHE A 124 -15.24 26.47 -4.49
N THR A 125 -16.10 26.01 -5.36
CA THR A 125 -17.10 24.99 -5.06
C THR A 125 -16.46 23.61 -4.93
N THR A 126 -17.17 22.64 -4.37
CA THR A 126 -16.70 21.23 -4.26
C THR A 126 -16.62 20.52 -5.61
N ASP A 127 -17.16 21.09 -6.70
CA ASP A 127 -16.93 20.65 -8.08
C ASP A 127 -15.82 21.46 -8.79
N GLY A 128 -15.04 22.22 -8.03
CA GLY A 128 -13.82 22.91 -8.48
C GLY A 128 -14.04 24.27 -9.13
N LYS A 129 -15.27 24.74 -9.37
CA LYS A 129 -15.52 26.03 -10.04
C LYS A 129 -15.20 27.21 -9.13
N LEU A 130 -14.70 28.30 -9.70
CA LEU A 130 -14.56 29.57 -8.99
C LEU A 130 -15.96 30.14 -8.70
N ALA A 131 -16.38 30.11 -7.43
CA ALA A 131 -17.67 30.64 -6.99
C ALA A 131 -17.63 32.18 -6.86
N SER A 132 -16.62 32.69 -6.15
CA SER A 132 -16.46 34.14 -5.94
C SER A 132 -15.00 34.55 -5.85
N ALA A 133 -14.72 35.77 -6.28
CA ALA A 133 -13.45 36.45 -6.07
C ALA A 133 -13.76 37.89 -5.73
N PRO A 134 -13.32 38.42 -4.57
CA PRO A 134 -13.55 39.81 -4.19
C PRO A 134 -12.97 40.75 -5.23
N ASP A 135 -13.73 41.82 -5.52
CA ASP A 135 -13.33 42.89 -6.44
C ASP A 135 -12.84 42.40 -7.82
N PHE A 136 -13.53 41.38 -8.36
CA PHE A 136 -13.12 40.70 -9.60
C PHE A 136 -13.04 41.67 -10.80
N SER A 137 -13.79 42.78 -10.78
CA SER A 137 -13.77 43.81 -11.82
C SER A 137 -12.42 44.53 -11.99
N GLN A 138 -11.54 44.44 -10.97
CA GLN A 138 -10.19 45.02 -11.04
C GLN A 138 -9.19 44.15 -11.76
N PHE A 139 -9.54 42.89 -12.07
CA PHE A 139 -8.68 42.02 -12.83
C PHE A 139 -8.88 42.20 -14.32
N HIS A 140 -7.79 42.44 -15.06
CA HIS A 140 -7.83 42.63 -16.50
C HIS A 140 -8.00 41.31 -17.24
N ASP A 141 -8.93 41.26 -18.18
CA ASP A 141 -9.10 40.16 -19.16
C ASP A 141 -9.19 38.74 -18.60
N LEU A 142 -9.65 38.57 -17.34
CA LEU A 142 -9.80 37.25 -16.73
C LEU A 142 -11.19 36.67 -17.02
N ASP A 143 -11.19 35.45 -17.55
CA ASP A 143 -12.38 34.61 -17.69
C ASP A 143 -12.59 33.76 -16.43
N LYS A 144 -13.59 34.13 -15.63
CA LYS A 144 -13.92 33.39 -14.39
C LYS A 144 -14.17 31.90 -14.62
N SER A 145 -14.70 31.52 -15.77
CA SER A 145 -15.00 30.13 -16.11
C SER A 145 -13.74 29.26 -16.24
N LYS A 146 -12.57 29.87 -16.51
CA LYS A 146 -11.28 29.23 -16.66
C LYS A 146 -10.44 29.22 -15.39
N LEU A 147 -10.95 29.77 -14.28
CA LEU A 147 -10.24 29.95 -13.02
C LEU A 147 -10.68 28.96 -11.95
N GLY A 148 -11.26 27.82 -12.34
CA GLY A 148 -11.54 26.70 -11.46
C GLY A 148 -10.26 26.04 -10.91
N LEU A 149 -10.39 25.24 -9.87
CA LEU A 149 -9.30 24.39 -9.36
C LEU A 149 -8.79 23.48 -10.47
N VAL A 150 -7.50 23.20 -10.46
CA VAL A 150 -6.91 22.26 -11.41
C VAL A 150 -7.26 20.85 -10.96
N GLU A 151 -8.03 20.16 -11.78
CA GLU A 151 -8.49 18.81 -11.52
C GLU A 151 -7.34 17.80 -11.73
N ILE A 152 -7.37 16.73 -10.94
CA ILE A 152 -6.49 15.58 -11.03
C ILE A 152 -7.38 14.39 -11.34
N SER A 153 -6.98 13.53 -12.28
CA SER A 153 -7.71 12.29 -12.59
C SER A 153 -7.94 11.49 -11.31
N CYS A 154 -9.22 11.18 -11.01
CA CYS A 154 -9.62 10.54 -9.76
C CYS A 154 -10.66 9.44 -10.06
N GLU A 155 -10.35 8.23 -9.61
CA GLU A 155 -11.24 7.08 -9.72
C GLU A 155 -11.34 6.35 -8.39
N VAL A 156 -12.43 5.60 -8.19
CA VAL A 156 -12.66 4.79 -6.99
C VAL A 156 -12.82 3.33 -7.42
N TRP A 157 -12.08 2.45 -6.76
CA TRP A 157 -12.25 1.02 -6.88
C TRP A 157 -12.35 0.41 -5.48
N ASN A 158 -13.45 -0.28 -5.20
CA ASN A 158 -13.71 -1.04 -3.96
C ASN A 158 -13.31 -0.25 -2.69
N SER A 159 -13.85 0.97 -2.56
CA SER A 159 -13.58 2.00 -1.55
C SER A 159 -12.20 2.68 -1.56
N PHE A 160 -11.22 2.21 -2.32
CA PHE A 160 -9.94 2.90 -2.46
C PHE A 160 -10.06 4.05 -3.46
N ILE A 161 -9.56 5.22 -3.07
CA ILE A 161 -9.53 6.43 -3.92
C ILE A 161 -8.16 6.51 -4.57
N PHE A 162 -8.16 6.51 -5.89
CA PHE A 162 -6.97 6.62 -6.72
C PHE A 162 -6.90 7.95 -7.43
N VAL A 163 -5.69 8.46 -7.59
CA VAL A 163 -5.41 9.65 -8.39
C VAL A 163 -4.31 9.37 -9.40
N ASN A 164 -4.35 10.11 -10.52
CA ASN A 164 -3.27 10.10 -11.50
C ASN A 164 -2.95 11.54 -11.91
N PHE A 165 -1.69 11.93 -11.81
CA PHE A 165 -1.23 13.28 -12.13
C PHE A 165 -1.11 13.54 -13.64
N ASP A 166 -1.19 12.50 -14.47
CA ASP A 166 -1.38 12.67 -15.91
C ASP A 166 -2.83 13.04 -16.20
N ALA A 167 -3.04 14.12 -16.92
CA ALA A 167 -4.38 14.54 -17.32
C ALA A 167 -5.04 13.58 -18.33
N ASN A 168 -4.21 12.78 -19.03
CA ASN A 168 -4.64 11.77 -19.98
C ASN A 168 -3.89 10.46 -19.74
N PRO A 169 -4.23 9.72 -18.68
CA PRO A 169 -3.52 8.50 -18.32
C PRO A 169 -3.46 7.50 -19.49
N GLU A 170 -2.29 6.96 -19.77
CA GLU A 170 -2.09 5.96 -20.82
C GLU A 170 -2.90 4.68 -20.59
N ARG A 171 -3.26 4.40 -19.33
CA ARG A 171 -4.06 3.24 -18.92
C ARG A 171 -5.11 3.64 -17.91
N THR A 172 -6.25 3.00 -17.99
CA THR A 172 -7.32 3.12 -16.97
C THR A 172 -6.88 2.55 -15.64
N LEU A 173 -7.58 2.88 -14.56
CA LEU A 173 -7.33 2.29 -13.25
C LEU A 173 -7.44 0.76 -13.29
N LEU A 174 -8.49 0.22 -13.91
CA LEU A 174 -8.71 -1.23 -14.00
C LEU A 174 -7.62 -1.95 -14.80
N GLU A 175 -7.10 -1.35 -15.87
CA GLU A 175 -5.96 -1.89 -16.60
C GLU A 175 -4.68 -1.91 -15.74
N GLN A 176 -4.46 -0.89 -14.89
CA GLN A 176 -3.32 -0.89 -13.97
C GLN A 176 -3.48 -1.94 -12.86
N LEU A 177 -4.68 -2.07 -12.29
CA LEU A 177 -4.94 -3.07 -11.25
C LEU A 177 -4.91 -4.50 -11.80
N GLY A 178 -5.39 -4.70 -13.04
CA GLY A 178 -5.40 -6.00 -13.69
C GLY A 178 -6.03 -7.09 -12.85
N GLY A 179 -5.40 -8.25 -12.78
CA GLY A 179 -5.93 -9.39 -12.03
C GLY A 179 -6.06 -9.17 -10.52
N PHE A 180 -5.43 -8.14 -9.94
CA PHE A 180 -5.70 -7.74 -8.55
C PHE A 180 -7.16 -7.29 -8.38
N ALA A 181 -7.66 -6.45 -9.30
CA ALA A 181 -9.04 -5.99 -9.25
C ALA A 181 -10.05 -7.13 -9.44
N GLU A 182 -9.74 -8.07 -10.34
CA GLU A 182 -10.58 -9.25 -10.58
C GLU A 182 -10.61 -10.18 -9.38
N GLN A 183 -9.47 -10.43 -8.77
CA GLN A 183 -9.36 -11.34 -7.62
C GLN A 183 -10.13 -10.84 -6.41
N TYR A 184 -10.06 -9.55 -6.11
CA TYR A 184 -10.64 -8.96 -4.92
C TYR A 184 -11.93 -8.16 -5.20
N ALA A 185 -12.58 -8.39 -6.36
CA ALA A 185 -13.81 -7.69 -6.72
C ALA A 185 -14.92 -7.84 -5.66
N ASP A 186 -15.04 -9.03 -5.09
CA ASP A 186 -16.06 -9.37 -4.09
C ASP A 186 -15.51 -9.44 -2.66
N TYR A 187 -14.25 -9.03 -2.42
CA TYR A 187 -13.72 -8.91 -1.07
C TYR A 187 -14.31 -7.65 -0.41
N PRO A 188 -14.82 -7.72 0.82
CA PRO A 188 -15.62 -6.65 1.42
C PRO A 188 -14.76 -5.49 1.97
N PHE A 189 -13.89 -4.93 1.14
CA PHE A 189 -13.07 -3.77 1.55
C PHE A 189 -13.94 -2.60 2.00
N GLU A 190 -15.05 -2.35 1.29
CA GLU A 190 -15.95 -1.22 1.58
C GLU A 190 -16.70 -1.34 2.92
N ASP A 191 -16.87 -2.56 3.41
CA ASP A 191 -17.51 -2.85 4.70
C ASP A 191 -16.53 -2.78 5.87
N MET A 192 -15.23 -2.71 5.60
CA MET A 192 -14.18 -2.68 6.62
C MET A 192 -13.81 -1.25 7.01
N MET A 193 -13.74 -1.01 8.31
CA MET A 193 -13.43 0.28 8.92
C MET A 193 -11.99 0.31 9.42
N CYS A 194 -11.38 1.49 9.40
CA CYS A 194 -10.03 1.68 9.94
C CYS A 194 -10.04 1.45 11.46
N GLY A 195 -9.40 0.37 11.91
CA GLY A 195 -9.19 0.05 13.32
C GLY A 195 -7.94 0.71 13.90
N GLY A 196 -7.01 1.14 13.06
CA GLY A 196 -5.81 1.85 13.46
C GLY A 196 -4.96 2.29 12.29
N GLN A 197 -4.32 3.46 12.45
CA GLN A 197 -3.40 4.00 11.46
C GLN A 197 -2.17 4.58 12.16
N TRP A 198 -1.01 4.33 11.60
CA TRP A 198 0.28 4.83 12.05
C TRP A 198 1.01 5.49 10.90
N SER A 199 1.80 6.49 11.20
CA SER A 199 2.67 7.15 10.22
C SER A 199 4.02 7.46 10.83
N SER A 200 5.08 7.31 10.04
CA SER A 200 6.43 7.66 10.43
C SER A 200 7.22 8.18 9.24
N ASN A 201 8.06 9.19 9.48
CA ASN A 201 9.09 9.60 8.53
C ASN A 201 10.37 8.85 8.86
N LEU A 202 10.90 8.13 7.89
CA LEU A 202 12.07 7.26 8.00
C LEU A 202 13.19 7.78 7.11
N ARG A 203 14.42 7.76 7.62
CA ARG A 203 15.62 8.13 6.86
C ARG A 203 16.12 6.97 6.02
N CYS A 204 15.27 6.54 5.08
CA CYS A 204 15.63 5.50 4.11
C CYS A 204 14.89 5.70 2.79
N ASN A 205 15.47 5.12 1.73
CA ASN A 205 14.80 5.04 0.44
C ASN A 205 13.53 4.20 0.55
N TRP A 206 12.46 4.62 -0.09
CA TRP A 206 11.15 3.98 0.00
C TRP A 206 11.14 2.52 -0.46
N LYS A 207 11.99 2.15 -1.43
CA LYS A 207 12.13 0.77 -1.91
C LYS A 207 12.83 -0.12 -0.88
N VAL A 208 13.89 0.40 -0.20
CA VAL A 208 14.56 -0.31 0.89
C VAL A 208 13.56 -0.65 2.00
N PHE A 209 12.67 0.29 2.33
CA PHE A 209 11.68 0.07 3.37
C PHE A 209 10.51 -0.81 2.89
N GLN A 210 10.06 -0.65 1.65
CA GLN A 210 9.01 -1.49 1.07
C GLN A 210 9.45 -2.96 1.00
N ASP A 211 10.71 -3.23 0.71
CA ASP A 211 11.23 -4.59 0.58
C ASP A 211 11.06 -5.40 1.88
N ILE A 212 11.19 -4.78 3.05
CA ILE A 212 11.01 -5.43 4.35
C ILE A 212 9.62 -6.06 4.50
N PHE A 213 8.58 -5.45 3.95
CA PHE A 213 7.19 -5.90 4.09
C PHE A 213 6.73 -6.89 3.00
N GLN A 214 7.63 -7.33 2.12
CA GLN A 214 7.25 -8.20 0.99
C GLN A 214 7.75 -9.64 1.13
N GLU A 215 8.39 -9.96 2.25
CA GLU A 215 8.95 -11.29 2.51
C GLU A 215 8.79 -11.62 4.01
N ALA A 216 8.96 -12.87 4.37
CA ALA A 216 8.94 -13.32 5.75
C ALA A 216 10.27 -13.97 6.20
N TYR A 217 11.35 -13.77 5.44
CA TYR A 217 12.66 -14.34 5.73
C TYR A 217 13.29 -13.73 6.98
N HIS A 218 13.05 -12.43 7.23
CA HIS A 218 13.51 -11.69 8.41
C HIS A 218 12.76 -12.06 9.70
N VAL A 219 11.53 -12.60 9.59
CA VAL A 219 10.57 -12.73 10.69
C VAL A 219 11.14 -13.50 11.87
N SER A 220 11.81 -14.64 11.63
CA SER A 220 12.40 -15.45 12.70
C SER A 220 13.51 -14.75 13.49
N THR A 221 14.10 -13.72 12.92
CA THR A 221 15.20 -12.95 13.54
C THR A 221 14.68 -11.66 14.16
N VAL A 222 13.92 -10.88 13.41
CA VAL A 222 13.45 -9.55 13.81
C VAL A 222 12.30 -9.65 14.80
N HIS A 223 11.33 -10.50 14.50
CA HIS A 223 10.12 -10.67 15.32
C HIS A 223 10.21 -11.80 16.34
N ALA A 224 11.43 -12.17 16.74
CA ALA A 224 11.65 -13.21 17.74
C ALA A 224 10.96 -12.94 19.08
N GLY A 225 10.68 -11.68 19.40
CA GLY A 225 9.93 -11.26 20.60
C GLY A 225 8.42 -11.23 20.42
N THR A 226 7.96 -10.89 19.21
CA THR A 226 6.52 -10.65 18.91
C THR A 226 5.86 -11.88 18.27
N PHE A 227 6.53 -12.54 17.32
CA PHE A 227 6.03 -13.74 16.62
C PHE A 227 7.03 -14.89 16.62
N PRO A 228 7.55 -15.37 17.73
CA PRO A 228 8.73 -16.22 17.75
C PRO A 228 8.66 -17.44 16.84
N THR A 229 7.45 -17.97 16.59
CA THR A 229 7.26 -19.16 15.73
C THR A 229 5.98 -19.10 14.90
N PHE A 230 5.32 -17.96 14.79
CA PHE A 230 4.02 -17.89 14.13
C PHE A 230 4.11 -18.13 12.61
N TYR A 231 5.05 -17.47 11.91
CA TYR A 231 5.25 -17.63 10.46
C TYR A 231 6.47 -18.50 10.11
N ALA A 232 7.36 -18.72 11.05
CA ALA A 232 8.57 -19.51 10.85
C ALA A 232 8.69 -20.59 11.93
N GLY A 233 8.69 -21.84 11.52
CA GLY A 233 8.78 -23.01 12.40
C GLY A 233 9.58 -24.12 11.76
N PRO A 234 9.64 -25.32 12.36
CA PRO A 234 10.43 -26.44 11.84
C PRO A 234 10.12 -26.78 10.37
N ILE A 235 8.88 -26.57 9.95
CA ILE A 235 8.40 -26.91 8.61
C ILE A 235 8.73 -25.82 7.58
N ASN A 236 8.78 -24.55 8.01
CA ASN A 236 9.15 -23.40 7.17
C ASN A 236 10.05 -22.42 7.94
N PRO A 237 11.30 -22.81 8.26
CA PRO A 237 12.16 -22.04 9.16
C PRO A 237 12.60 -20.68 8.59
N PHE A 238 12.42 -20.47 7.30
CA PHE A 238 12.88 -19.28 6.58
C PHE A 238 11.74 -18.44 6.00
N GLY A 239 10.49 -18.63 6.44
CA GLY A 239 9.35 -17.83 6.01
C GLY A 239 9.12 -17.83 4.48
N ARG A 240 9.38 -18.95 3.79
CA ARG A 240 9.18 -19.04 2.35
C ARG A 240 7.71 -18.85 2.01
N PRO A 241 7.37 -18.12 0.93
CA PRO A 241 5.99 -17.96 0.51
C PRO A 241 5.39 -19.30 0.09
N GLY A 242 4.12 -19.52 0.45
CA GLY A 242 3.36 -20.72 0.06
C GLY A 242 2.99 -20.71 -1.41
N ALA A 243 2.87 -19.55 -2.03
CA ALA A 243 2.63 -19.36 -3.45
C ALA A 243 3.01 -17.93 -3.87
N PHE A 244 3.27 -17.74 -5.17
CA PHE A 244 3.56 -16.44 -5.76
C PHE A 244 2.93 -16.33 -7.14
N ARG A 245 2.41 -15.16 -7.50
CA ARG A 245 1.92 -14.82 -8.84
C ARG A 245 2.02 -13.33 -9.14
N THR A 246 1.93 -13.00 -10.41
CA THR A 246 2.03 -11.61 -10.89
C THR A 246 0.86 -11.24 -11.81
N TRP A 247 0.58 -9.94 -11.90
CA TRP A 247 -0.36 -9.32 -12.84
C TRP A 247 0.28 -8.06 -13.39
N GLY A 248 1.10 -8.21 -14.44
CA GLY A 248 1.88 -7.10 -14.97
C GLY A 248 2.83 -6.51 -13.94
N LEU A 249 2.55 -5.28 -13.49
CA LEU A 249 3.37 -4.61 -12.47
C LEU A 249 2.96 -4.96 -11.02
N ASN A 250 1.82 -5.62 -10.85
CA ASN A 250 1.31 -6.04 -9.55
C ASN A 250 1.69 -7.49 -9.26
N ARG A 251 1.67 -7.86 -7.99
CA ARG A 251 2.07 -9.18 -7.51
C ARG A 251 1.31 -9.60 -6.28
N SER A 252 1.28 -10.91 -6.02
CA SER A 252 0.75 -11.49 -4.78
C SER A 252 1.64 -12.63 -4.32
N ALA A 253 1.95 -12.66 -3.01
CA ALA A 253 2.66 -13.74 -2.35
C ALA A 253 1.85 -14.22 -1.15
N THR A 254 1.59 -15.52 -1.07
CA THR A 254 0.89 -16.11 0.07
C THR A 254 1.85 -16.35 1.23
N VAL A 255 1.62 -15.71 2.36
CA VAL A 255 2.30 -16.02 3.62
C VAL A 255 1.59 -17.18 4.30
N VAL A 256 2.37 -18.11 4.84
CA VAL A 256 1.85 -19.28 5.53
C VAL A 256 2.20 -19.23 7.01
N PHE A 257 1.27 -19.66 7.86
CA PHE A 257 1.54 -19.79 9.28
C PHE A 257 2.17 -21.16 9.63
N ASN A 258 2.84 -21.22 10.76
CA ASN A 258 3.38 -22.46 11.30
C ASN A 258 2.26 -23.29 11.96
N PRO A 259 1.92 -24.51 11.44
CA PRO A 259 0.86 -25.32 12.02
C PRO A 259 1.19 -25.86 13.43
N GLU A 260 2.46 -25.81 13.83
CA GLU A 260 2.92 -26.23 15.16
C GLU A 260 2.99 -25.06 16.15
N TYR A 261 2.52 -23.85 15.72
CA TYR A 261 2.45 -22.71 16.62
C TYR A 261 1.51 -22.98 17.79
N ASP A 262 2.00 -22.79 19.00
CA ASP A 262 1.19 -22.88 20.22
C ASP A 262 0.83 -21.47 20.70
N PRO A 263 -0.39 -20.99 20.39
CA PRO A 263 -0.81 -19.64 20.76
C PRO A 263 -0.85 -19.45 22.28
N THR A 264 -0.52 -18.26 22.73
CA THR A 264 -0.70 -17.85 24.12
C THR A 264 -2.17 -17.95 24.55
N PRO A 265 -2.47 -18.01 25.86
CA PRO A 265 -3.87 -18.09 26.34
C PRO A 265 -4.77 -16.97 25.79
N ILE A 266 -4.25 -15.73 25.65
CA ILE A 266 -5.03 -14.61 25.13
C ILE A 266 -5.27 -14.74 23.61
N GLU A 267 -4.30 -15.20 22.85
CA GLU A 267 -4.46 -15.47 21.42
C GLU A 267 -5.47 -16.58 21.17
N LYS A 268 -5.44 -17.65 21.97
CA LYS A 268 -6.44 -18.73 21.90
C LYS A 268 -7.86 -18.19 22.14
N VAL A 269 -8.03 -17.33 23.16
CA VAL A 269 -9.32 -16.70 23.46
C VAL A 269 -9.76 -15.79 22.30
N ALA A 270 -8.87 -14.94 21.81
CA ALA A 270 -9.15 -14.03 20.69
C ALA A 270 -9.55 -14.80 19.42
N ALA A 271 -8.80 -15.85 19.07
CA ALA A 271 -9.09 -16.68 17.90
C ALA A 271 -10.38 -17.49 18.03
N THR A 272 -10.70 -18.02 19.23
CA THR A 272 -11.88 -18.86 19.45
C THR A 272 -13.18 -18.07 19.53
N LEU A 273 -13.16 -16.90 20.16
CA LEU A 273 -14.36 -16.14 20.47
C LEU A 273 -14.66 -15.02 19.49
N GLY A 274 -13.63 -14.48 18.84
CA GLY A 274 -13.78 -13.41 17.86
C GLY A 274 -13.89 -13.92 16.43
N THR A 275 -14.09 -13.00 15.50
CA THR A 275 -14.21 -13.28 14.06
C THR A 275 -12.97 -12.88 13.26
N THR A 276 -12.04 -12.13 13.86
CA THR A 276 -10.83 -11.61 13.19
C THR A 276 -9.86 -12.72 12.78
N TRP A 277 -9.72 -13.73 13.64
CA TRP A 277 -8.80 -14.86 13.45
C TRP A 277 -9.52 -16.18 13.14
N THR A 278 -10.80 -16.14 12.75
CA THR A 278 -11.54 -17.36 12.42
C THR A 278 -10.90 -18.07 11.24
N ASP A 279 -10.62 -19.33 11.45
CA ASP A 279 -10.10 -20.31 10.52
C ASP A 279 -9.26 -19.71 9.37
N MET A 280 -7.98 -19.44 9.65
CA MET A 280 -7.07 -18.82 8.68
C MET A 280 -6.87 -19.66 7.41
N SER A 281 -7.27 -20.93 7.44
CA SER A 281 -7.19 -21.84 6.29
C SER A 281 -8.39 -21.73 5.35
N THR A 282 -9.55 -21.30 5.86
CA THR A 282 -10.77 -21.14 5.05
C THR A 282 -11.15 -19.68 5.02
N SER A 283 -10.90 -19.02 3.90
CA SER A 283 -11.40 -17.67 3.69
C SER A 283 -12.93 -17.72 3.54
N GLY A 284 -13.62 -16.98 4.40
CA GLY A 284 -15.04 -16.68 4.21
C GLY A 284 -15.30 -15.67 3.09
N PHE A 285 -14.27 -15.00 2.57
CA PHE A 285 -14.38 -13.93 1.57
C PHE A 285 -13.74 -14.33 0.24
N ALA A 286 -14.45 -13.99 -0.83
CA ALA A 286 -13.96 -14.17 -2.19
C ALA A 286 -12.59 -13.47 -2.39
N GLY A 287 -11.70 -14.10 -3.11
CA GLY A 287 -10.39 -13.55 -3.48
C GLY A 287 -9.28 -13.80 -2.47
N SER A 288 -9.57 -13.97 -1.17
CA SER A 288 -8.50 -14.32 -0.22
C SER A 288 -8.10 -15.80 -0.33
N ASN A 289 -6.87 -16.12 0.09
CA ASN A 289 -6.29 -17.47 -0.06
C ASN A 289 -6.43 -18.03 -1.49
N TRP A 290 -6.08 -17.25 -2.48
CA TRP A 290 -6.18 -17.64 -3.89
C TRP A 290 -5.38 -18.90 -4.23
N SER A 291 -4.35 -19.20 -3.44
CA SER A 291 -3.52 -20.39 -3.58
C SER A 291 -4.17 -21.65 -3.02
N ASN A 292 -5.32 -21.51 -2.33
CA ASN A 292 -6.01 -22.58 -1.60
C ASN A 292 -5.05 -23.33 -0.63
N ASN A 293 -4.16 -22.57 0.02
CA ASN A 293 -3.20 -23.15 0.94
C ASN A 293 -3.84 -23.38 2.31
N LYS A 294 -3.75 -24.61 2.83
CA LYS A 294 -4.32 -24.97 4.14
C LYS A 294 -3.66 -24.26 5.34
N TYR A 295 -2.48 -23.69 5.13
CA TYR A 295 -1.72 -22.93 6.13
C TYR A 295 -1.70 -21.44 5.81
N PHE A 296 -2.68 -20.96 5.08
CA PHE A 296 -2.83 -19.58 4.72
C PHE A 296 -2.88 -18.66 5.95
N ALA A 297 -2.04 -17.64 5.98
CA ALA A 297 -2.11 -16.55 6.94
C ALA A 297 -2.69 -15.29 6.30
N PHE A 298 -2.06 -14.80 5.26
CA PHE A 298 -2.52 -13.67 4.44
C PHE A 298 -1.79 -13.64 3.10
N ASP A 299 -2.34 -12.88 2.14
CA ASP A 299 -1.71 -12.59 0.87
C ASP A 299 -1.10 -11.18 0.90
N ILE A 300 0.21 -11.07 0.70
CA ILE A 300 0.89 -9.78 0.47
C ILE A 300 0.66 -9.38 -0.97
N ASN A 301 -0.10 -8.33 -1.22
CA ASN A 301 -0.37 -7.84 -2.56
C ASN A 301 0.36 -6.53 -2.81
N GLY A 302 1.39 -6.57 -3.66
CA GLY A 302 2.05 -5.37 -4.15
C GLY A 302 1.25 -4.74 -5.27
N VAL A 303 0.60 -3.62 -4.99
CA VAL A 303 -0.09 -2.78 -5.98
C VAL A 303 0.83 -1.63 -6.36
N PHE A 304 1.26 -1.66 -7.63
CA PHE A 304 2.25 -0.71 -8.14
C PHE A 304 1.72 0.74 -8.09
N PRO A 305 2.56 1.73 -7.70
CA PRO A 305 3.98 1.58 -7.41
C PRO A 305 4.32 1.32 -5.92
N ASN A 306 3.61 1.91 -4.98
CA ASN A 306 4.11 2.18 -3.63
C ASN A 306 3.17 1.73 -2.51
N ILE A 307 2.30 0.76 -2.77
CA ILE A 307 1.39 0.25 -1.75
C ILE A 307 1.43 -1.27 -1.67
N LEU A 308 1.35 -1.79 -0.45
CA LEU A 308 1.01 -3.18 -0.18
C LEU A 308 -0.38 -3.22 0.45
N ILE A 309 -1.20 -4.17 0.01
CA ILE A 309 -2.52 -4.47 0.59
C ILE A 309 -2.48 -5.94 0.98
N ASP A 310 -2.41 -6.18 2.28
CA ASP A 310 -2.20 -7.51 2.83
C ASP A 310 -3.54 -8.05 3.32
N VAL A 311 -4.04 -9.05 2.60
CA VAL A 311 -5.42 -9.56 2.75
C VAL A 311 -5.42 -10.86 3.53
N ALA A 312 -6.01 -10.84 4.72
CA ALA A 312 -6.27 -11.99 5.58
C ALA A 312 -7.74 -12.43 5.51
N SER A 313 -8.10 -13.47 6.25
CA SER A 313 -9.46 -14.03 6.22
C SER A 313 -10.54 -13.13 6.80
N GLY A 314 -10.24 -12.30 7.80
CA GLY A 314 -11.21 -11.49 8.52
C GLY A 314 -10.86 -10.00 8.63
N PHE A 315 -9.75 -9.60 8.05
CA PHE A 315 -9.24 -8.23 8.07
C PHE A 315 -8.24 -8.03 6.94
N PHE A 316 -7.89 -6.79 6.66
CA PHE A 316 -6.74 -6.47 5.84
C PHE A 316 -5.93 -5.33 6.47
N PHE A 317 -4.70 -5.22 6.04
CA PHE A 317 -3.86 -4.08 6.39
C PHE A 317 -3.12 -3.58 5.15
N SER A 318 -2.66 -2.34 5.21
CA SER A 318 -1.98 -1.73 4.08
C SER A 318 -0.76 -0.95 4.53
N HIS A 319 0.24 -0.90 3.65
CA HIS A 319 1.44 -0.09 3.81
C HIS A 319 1.58 0.82 2.61
N GLN A 320 1.66 2.12 2.85
CA GLN A 320 1.96 3.11 1.83
C GLN A 320 3.37 3.66 2.06
N PHE A 321 4.15 3.72 0.98
CA PHE A 321 5.53 4.21 1.00
C PHE A 321 5.63 5.46 0.13
N TRP A 322 5.62 6.63 0.76
CA TRP A 322 5.66 7.91 0.07
C TRP A 322 7.07 8.50 0.10
N PRO A 323 7.78 8.53 -1.03
CA PRO A 323 9.11 9.13 -1.08
C PRO A 323 9.06 10.64 -0.79
N ILE A 324 9.84 11.11 0.16
CA ILE A 324 10.07 12.54 0.43
C ILE A 324 11.30 12.99 -0.34
N SER A 325 12.35 12.18 -0.30
CA SER A 325 13.59 12.35 -1.03
C SER A 325 14.17 10.98 -1.42
N VAL A 326 15.37 10.95 -2.01
CA VAL A 326 16.04 9.69 -2.34
C VAL A 326 16.30 8.81 -1.10
N ASN A 327 16.45 9.42 0.08
CA ASN A 327 16.77 8.75 1.34
C ASN A 327 15.84 9.13 2.50
N GLU A 328 14.63 9.57 2.18
CA GLU A 328 13.61 9.84 3.18
C GLU A 328 12.23 9.40 2.66
N THR A 329 11.48 8.68 3.49
CA THR A 329 10.18 8.09 3.17
C THR A 329 9.20 8.39 4.29
N ARG A 330 8.00 8.85 3.93
CA ARG A 330 6.84 8.80 4.83
C ARG A 330 6.13 7.46 4.62
N TRP A 331 6.11 6.65 5.65
CA TRP A 331 5.35 5.42 5.70
C TRP A 331 4.02 5.64 6.41
N VAL A 332 2.96 5.00 5.89
CA VAL A 332 1.65 4.94 6.53
C VAL A 332 1.19 3.49 6.55
N GLY A 333 1.04 2.93 7.73
CA GLY A 333 0.46 1.61 7.96
C GLY A 333 -0.97 1.74 8.47
N SER A 334 -1.91 1.00 7.91
CA SER A 334 -3.32 1.04 8.31
C SER A 334 -3.89 -0.37 8.46
N LEU A 335 -4.73 -0.57 9.45
CA LEU A 335 -5.37 -1.85 9.76
C LEU A 335 -6.88 -1.69 9.71
N TYR A 336 -7.57 -2.62 9.04
CA TYR A 336 -9.01 -2.53 8.76
C TYR A 336 -9.72 -3.81 9.16
N PHE A 337 -10.87 -3.65 9.84
CA PHE A 337 -11.71 -4.74 10.31
C PHE A 337 -13.16 -4.54 9.88
N LEU A 338 -13.89 -5.63 9.74
CA LEU A 338 -15.36 -5.56 9.73
C LEU A 338 -15.87 -4.98 11.05
N PRO A 339 -17.00 -4.26 11.03
CA PRO A 339 -17.63 -3.78 12.26
C PRO A 339 -17.85 -4.92 13.26
N PRO A 340 -17.51 -4.74 14.55
CA PRO A 340 -17.68 -5.78 15.55
C PRO A 340 -19.16 -6.07 15.76
N ARG A 341 -19.56 -7.35 15.76
CA ARG A 341 -20.93 -7.80 15.95
C ARG A 341 -21.24 -8.19 17.39
N LYS A 342 -20.21 -8.50 18.18
CA LYS A 342 -20.28 -8.90 19.58
C LYS A 342 -19.03 -8.45 20.34
N PRO A 343 -19.07 -8.37 21.67
CA PRO A 343 -17.93 -7.91 22.48
C PRO A 343 -16.62 -8.69 22.25
N SER A 344 -16.72 -9.98 21.96
CA SER A 344 -15.54 -10.80 21.70
C SER A 344 -14.85 -10.49 20.37
N ASP A 345 -15.55 -9.86 19.41
CA ASP A 345 -14.90 -9.36 18.18
C ASP A 345 -13.98 -8.20 18.50
N LEU A 346 -14.37 -7.31 19.44
CA LEU A 346 -13.49 -6.23 19.90
C LEU A 346 -12.21 -6.77 20.55
N LEU A 347 -12.30 -7.83 21.37
CA LEU A 347 -11.12 -8.47 21.93
C LEU A 347 -10.21 -9.04 20.87
N SER A 348 -10.78 -9.68 19.85
CA SER A 348 -10.03 -10.27 18.74
C SER A 348 -9.37 -9.18 17.88
N GLN A 349 -10.06 -8.08 17.61
CA GLN A 349 -9.53 -6.93 16.88
C GLN A 349 -8.41 -6.23 17.65
N GLU A 350 -8.58 -6.04 18.97
CA GLU A 350 -7.55 -5.44 19.82
C GLU A 350 -6.29 -6.32 19.88
N GLN A 351 -6.44 -7.65 19.95
CA GLN A 351 -5.31 -8.56 19.90
C GLN A 351 -4.55 -8.44 18.57
N ALA A 352 -5.25 -8.41 17.44
CA ALA A 352 -4.65 -8.20 16.14
C ALA A 352 -3.96 -6.83 16.04
N TYR A 353 -4.62 -5.78 16.54
CA TYR A 353 -4.08 -4.42 16.56
C TYR A 353 -2.76 -4.34 17.32
N ILE A 354 -2.69 -4.91 18.53
CA ILE A 354 -1.49 -4.89 19.37
C ILE A 354 -0.35 -5.66 18.67
N LEU A 355 -0.66 -6.85 18.18
CA LEU A 355 0.32 -7.74 17.58
C LEU A 355 0.95 -7.13 16.30
N ILE A 356 0.12 -6.61 15.41
CA ILE A 356 0.56 -5.99 14.15
C ILE A 356 1.32 -4.68 14.43
N ARG A 357 0.84 -3.84 15.35
CA ARG A 357 1.54 -2.63 15.77
C ARG A 357 2.95 -2.93 16.28
N ASP A 358 3.08 -3.93 17.13
CA ASP A 358 4.36 -4.25 17.76
C ASP A 358 5.34 -4.84 16.75
N ALA A 359 4.87 -5.66 15.80
CA ALA A 359 5.68 -6.12 14.68
C ALA A 359 6.18 -4.96 13.81
N TRP A 360 5.29 -4.06 13.39
CA TRP A 360 5.69 -2.91 12.58
C TRP A 360 6.69 -1.99 13.28
N ARG A 361 6.62 -1.88 14.62
CA ARG A 361 7.62 -1.12 15.38
C ARG A 361 9.01 -1.76 15.33
N GLU A 362 9.10 -3.08 15.29
CA GLU A 362 10.37 -3.79 15.12
C GLU A 362 10.97 -3.50 13.74
N ASP A 363 10.14 -3.47 12.67
CA ASP A 363 10.55 -3.21 11.29
C ASP A 363 11.07 -1.78 11.05
N LEU A 364 10.51 -0.77 11.75
CA LEU A 364 10.83 0.63 11.50
C LEU A 364 12.34 0.94 11.59
N SER A 365 13.07 0.27 12.48
CA SER A 365 14.51 0.50 12.68
C SER A 365 15.40 -0.10 11.59
N LEU A 366 14.91 -1.12 10.88
CA LEU A 366 15.68 -1.87 9.88
C LEU A 366 15.98 -1.03 8.66
N GLY A 367 14.98 -0.30 8.15
CA GLY A 367 15.12 0.53 6.96
C GLY A 367 16.21 1.58 7.11
N GLU A 368 16.25 2.28 8.25
CA GLU A 368 17.27 3.31 8.50
C GLU A 368 18.68 2.73 8.69
N ALA A 369 18.79 1.55 9.31
CA ALA A 369 20.07 0.88 9.48
C ALA A 369 20.61 0.40 8.12
N ALA A 370 19.76 -0.21 7.29
CA ALA A 370 20.10 -0.65 5.94
C ALA A 370 20.52 0.53 5.07
N GLN A 371 19.77 1.63 5.08
CA GLN A 371 20.12 2.84 4.31
C GLN A 371 21.50 3.36 4.63
N ARG A 372 21.82 3.56 5.91
CA ARG A 372 23.15 4.03 6.34
C ARG A 372 24.28 3.10 5.92
N ALA A 373 24.03 1.78 5.98
CA ALA A 373 25.00 0.79 5.55
C ALA A 373 25.22 0.84 4.03
N LEU A 374 24.16 0.93 3.24
CA LEU A 374 24.22 1.05 1.77
C LEU A 374 24.93 2.34 1.33
N GLU A 375 24.71 3.47 2.01
CA GLU A 375 25.36 4.76 1.73
C GLU A 375 26.88 4.70 1.92
N SER A 376 27.40 3.77 2.71
CA SER A 376 28.85 3.52 2.83
C SER A 376 29.49 3.05 1.53
N ARG A 377 28.69 2.53 0.57
CA ARG A 377 29.18 1.94 -0.69
C ARG A 377 30.15 0.76 -0.50
N ALA A 378 30.14 0.13 0.68
CA ALA A 378 30.98 -1.04 0.95
C ALA A 378 30.52 -2.29 0.20
N MET A 379 29.29 -2.29 -0.33
CA MET A 379 28.76 -3.30 -1.25
C MET A 379 28.21 -2.64 -2.51
N GLU A 380 28.39 -3.31 -3.65
CA GLU A 380 27.90 -2.81 -4.94
C GLU A 380 26.52 -3.34 -5.31
N HIS A 381 26.13 -4.47 -4.74
CA HIS A 381 24.92 -5.20 -5.09
C HIS A 381 24.20 -5.76 -3.86
N VAL A 382 22.87 -5.72 -3.90
CA VAL A 382 21.99 -6.44 -2.99
C VAL A 382 21.65 -7.82 -3.59
N HIS A 383 21.52 -8.83 -2.75
CA HIS A 383 21.27 -10.22 -3.16
C HIS A 383 19.94 -10.70 -2.60
N PHE A 384 19.01 -11.03 -3.47
CA PHE A 384 17.73 -11.61 -3.08
C PHE A 384 17.76 -13.14 -3.19
N ALA A 385 17.29 -13.81 -2.14
CA ALA A 385 17.07 -15.23 -2.13
C ALA A 385 15.93 -15.63 -3.10
N ASP A 386 15.83 -16.91 -3.43
CA ASP A 386 14.70 -17.41 -4.25
C ASP A 386 13.34 -17.21 -3.58
N SER A 387 13.28 -17.23 -2.24
CA SER A 387 12.09 -16.95 -1.46
C SER A 387 11.65 -15.47 -1.48
N GLU A 388 12.57 -14.55 -1.81
CA GLU A 388 12.30 -13.11 -1.91
C GLU A 388 11.84 -12.72 -3.34
N VAL A 389 11.06 -13.59 -3.95
CA VAL A 389 10.58 -13.43 -5.34
C VAL A 389 9.71 -12.19 -5.52
N ALA A 390 8.98 -11.75 -4.48
CA ALA A 390 8.17 -10.54 -4.52
C ALA A 390 9.03 -9.27 -4.63
N LEU A 391 10.17 -9.21 -3.94
CA LEU A 391 11.15 -8.13 -4.04
C LEU A 391 11.75 -8.07 -5.45
N ARG A 392 12.09 -9.24 -5.97
CA ARG A 392 12.64 -9.34 -7.33
C ARG A 392 11.65 -8.86 -8.37
N HIS A 393 10.38 -9.23 -8.24
CA HIS A 393 9.33 -8.70 -9.13
C HIS A 393 9.18 -7.18 -8.97
N ALA A 394 9.21 -6.64 -7.74
CA ALA A 394 9.16 -5.20 -7.50
C ALA A 394 10.28 -4.45 -8.23
N PHE A 395 11.51 -4.98 -8.17
CA PHE A 395 12.64 -4.45 -8.92
C PHE A 395 12.39 -4.49 -10.44
N VAL A 396 11.97 -5.64 -10.98
CA VAL A 396 11.72 -5.79 -12.43
C VAL A 396 10.59 -4.89 -12.89
N ALA A 397 9.50 -4.76 -12.12
CA ALA A 397 8.39 -3.86 -12.41
C ALA A 397 8.85 -2.39 -12.47
N MET A 398 9.63 -1.95 -11.49
CA MET A 398 10.17 -0.58 -11.46
C MET A 398 11.17 -0.37 -12.60
N LYS A 399 12.07 -1.32 -12.83
CA LYS A 399 13.02 -1.29 -13.96
C LYS A 399 12.29 -1.15 -15.31
N SER A 400 11.20 -1.89 -15.48
CA SER A 400 10.35 -1.82 -16.69
C SER A 400 9.67 -0.47 -16.80
N ALA A 401 9.03 0.02 -15.73
CA ALA A 401 8.31 1.29 -15.73
C ALA A 401 9.22 2.50 -16.02
N LEU A 402 10.47 2.43 -15.60
CA LEU A 402 11.49 3.44 -15.85
C LEU A 402 12.33 3.18 -17.10
N ASN A 403 12.13 2.05 -17.79
CA ASN A 403 12.98 1.64 -18.91
C ASN A 403 14.49 1.74 -18.57
N LEU A 404 14.88 1.18 -17.41
CA LEU A 404 16.27 1.17 -16.95
C LEU A 404 17.06 0.07 -17.64
N LYS A 405 18.31 0.39 -17.99
CA LYS A 405 19.30 -0.55 -18.58
C LYS A 405 20.34 -0.97 -17.54
N ILE A 406 19.87 -1.40 -16.38
CA ILE A 406 20.73 -1.84 -15.25
C ILE A 406 20.54 -3.34 -15.01
#